data_f8f64b0cf6c904d21accd4957bff189c
#
_entry.id   f8f64b0cf6c904d21accd4957bff189c
#
_cell.length_a   1.000
_cell.length_b   1.000
_cell.length_c   1.000
_cell.angle_alpha   90.00
_cell.angle_beta   90.00
_cell.angle_gamma   90.00
#
_symmetry.space_group_name_H-M   'P 1'
#
loop_
_entity.id
_entity.type
_entity.pdbx_description
1 polymer ?
#
loop_
_entity_poly.entity_id
_entity_poly.type
_entity_poly.pdbx_seq_one_letter_code
_entity_poly.pdbx_strand_id
1 'polypeptide(L)'
;MKEAARSSHELQLLGINNQLLVINGLLLQLDEADSVSKQIYDRQQTALKQTPAELLDYPSYSVPLRSYNLSNIANIRRMLYDDNLTDNADYQRITDAKGIDELVNDLYQSGKRVVFTMGKGGVGKTTLATEIALKLTKLGAKVHLTTTD
;
A
#
# COMPACT_ATOMS: atom_id res chain seq x y z
N MET A 1 10.20 4.09 7.14
CA MET A 1 11.07 4.89 8.02
C MET A 1 12.55 4.87 7.62
N LYS A 2 13.20 3.72 7.33
CA LYS A 2 14.64 3.69 6.94
C LYS A 2 14.95 4.54 5.70
N GLU A 3 14.11 4.49 4.66
CA GLU A 3 14.29 5.33 3.46
C GLU A 3 14.14 6.82 3.78
N ALA A 4 13.21 7.20 4.65
CA ALA A 4 13.07 8.59 5.07
C ALA A 4 14.32 9.10 5.82
N ALA A 5 14.91 8.27 6.69
CA ALA A 5 16.16 8.62 7.36
C ALA A 5 17.32 8.80 6.37
N ARG A 6 17.45 7.88 5.39
CA ARG A 6 18.46 8.01 4.33
C ARG A 6 18.27 9.29 3.53
N SER A 7 17.07 9.58 3.07
CA SER A 7 16.76 10.80 2.32
C SER A 7 17.02 12.06 3.15
N SER A 8 16.66 12.05 4.44
CA SER A 8 16.96 13.14 5.36
C SER A 8 18.47 13.41 5.47
N HIS A 9 19.25 12.35 5.62
CA HIS A 9 20.71 12.46 5.67
C HIS A 9 21.30 13.02 4.37
N GLU A 10 20.83 12.53 3.21
CA GLU A 10 21.26 13.05 1.90
C GLU A 10 20.92 14.55 1.74
N LEU A 11 19.74 14.98 2.21
CA LEU A 11 19.36 16.39 2.21
C LEU A 11 20.27 17.25 3.13
N GLN A 12 20.63 16.72 4.31
CA GLN A 12 21.57 17.41 5.21
C GLN A 12 22.95 17.61 4.56
N LEU A 13 23.46 16.59 3.85
CA LEU A 13 24.73 16.70 3.11
C LEU A 13 24.69 17.79 2.03
N LEU A 14 23.51 18.09 1.50
CA LEU A 14 23.27 19.19 0.56
C LEU A 14 23.05 20.55 1.26
N GLY A 15 23.16 20.62 2.59
CA GLY A 15 22.94 21.83 3.37
C GLY A 15 21.47 22.15 3.66
N ILE A 16 20.54 21.23 3.37
CA ILE A 16 19.11 21.39 3.63
C ILE A 16 18.80 20.85 5.03
N ASN A 17 18.88 21.73 6.02
CA ASN A 17 18.73 21.37 7.43
C ASN A 17 17.30 21.65 7.98
N ASN A 18 16.52 22.51 7.32
CA ASN A 18 15.16 22.80 7.73
C ASN A 18 14.21 21.69 7.20
N GLN A 19 14.05 20.65 7.98
CA GLN A 19 13.27 19.48 7.63
C GLN A 19 12.15 19.23 8.64
N LEU A 20 11.07 18.64 8.21
CA LEU A 20 9.98 18.16 9.04
C LEU A 20 9.54 16.77 8.58
N LEU A 21 8.98 15.99 9.50
CA LEU A 21 8.47 14.65 9.21
C LEU A 21 6.94 14.66 9.11
N VAL A 22 6.40 14.16 8.01
CA VAL A 22 4.96 13.91 7.90
C VAL A 22 4.72 12.41 7.78
N ILE A 23 3.99 11.85 8.74
CA ILE A 23 3.58 10.45 8.73
C ILE A 23 2.17 10.38 8.16
N ASN A 24 2.06 9.96 6.91
CA ASN A 24 0.80 9.95 6.17
C ASN A 24 0.12 8.58 6.22
N GLY A 25 -1.20 8.59 6.33
CA GLY A 25 -2.03 7.39 6.24
C GLY A 25 -2.04 6.56 7.53
N LEU A 26 -1.99 7.19 8.70
CA LEU A 26 -2.08 6.50 9.99
C LEU A 26 -3.50 5.98 10.24
N LEU A 27 -3.62 4.70 10.51
CA LEU A 27 -4.84 4.09 11.02
C LEU A 27 -4.97 4.44 12.51
N LEU A 28 -5.84 5.39 12.84
CA LEU A 28 -6.05 5.85 14.22
C LEU A 28 -7.10 5.04 14.97
N GLN A 29 -8.06 4.47 14.27
CA GLN A 29 -9.13 3.66 14.85
C GLN A 29 -8.97 2.21 14.41
N LEU A 30 -8.94 1.32 15.39
CA LEU A 30 -8.87 -0.12 15.16
C LEU A 30 -10.30 -0.69 15.13
N ASP A 31 -10.65 -1.39 14.08
CA ASP A 31 -11.79 -2.29 14.07
C ASP A 31 -11.33 -3.67 14.55
N GLU A 32 -11.65 -4.01 15.80
CA GLU A 32 -11.25 -5.29 16.40
C GLU A 32 -11.94 -6.49 15.75
N ALA A 33 -13.06 -6.28 15.10
CA ALA A 33 -13.78 -7.33 14.38
C ALA A 33 -13.16 -7.63 13.01
N ASP A 34 -12.37 -6.71 12.46
CA ASP A 34 -11.68 -6.89 11.20
C ASP A 34 -10.21 -7.30 11.39
N SER A 35 -9.91 -8.55 11.05
CA SER A 35 -8.55 -9.11 11.14
C SER A 35 -7.52 -8.37 10.27
N VAL A 36 -7.93 -7.78 9.16
CA VAL A 36 -7.07 -7.00 8.26
C VAL A 36 -6.72 -5.66 8.90
N SER A 37 -7.70 -4.97 9.46
CA SER A 37 -7.52 -3.74 10.22
C SER A 37 -6.51 -3.94 11.35
N LYS A 38 -6.66 -5.02 12.12
CA LYS A 38 -5.75 -5.38 13.20
C LYS A 38 -4.32 -5.61 12.72
N GLN A 39 -4.14 -6.39 11.65
CA GLN A 39 -2.80 -6.65 11.10
C GLN A 39 -2.13 -5.36 10.58
N ILE A 40 -2.87 -4.47 9.94
CA ILE A 40 -2.36 -3.17 9.46
C ILE A 40 -1.94 -2.32 10.68
N TYR A 41 -2.79 -2.24 11.69
CA TYR A 41 -2.50 -1.48 12.91
C TYR A 41 -1.26 -2.01 13.63
N ASP A 42 -1.13 -3.31 13.84
CA ASP A 42 0.02 -3.92 14.51
C ASP A 42 1.33 -3.68 13.75
N ARG A 43 1.32 -3.80 12.43
CA ARG A 43 2.47 -3.47 11.56
C ARG A 43 2.83 -1.99 11.68
N GLN A 44 1.84 -1.10 11.68
CA GLN A 44 2.03 0.33 11.85
C GLN A 44 2.68 0.63 13.21
N GLN A 45 2.16 0.08 14.30
CA GLN A 45 2.73 0.29 15.64
C GLN A 45 4.17 -0.21 15.71
N THR A 46 4.46 -1.36 15.11
CA THR A 46 5.83 -1.89 15.02
C THR A 46 6.75 -0.95 14.24
N ALA A 47 6.29 -0.44 13.10
CA ALA A 47 7.06 0.49 12.27
C ALA A 47 7.32 1.83 12.97
N LEU A 48 6.35 2.35 13.72
CA LEU A 48 6.49 3.57 14.50
C LEU A 48 7.49 3.41 15.65
N LYS A 49 7.46 2.28 16.37
CA LYS A 49 8.43 1.96 17.44
C LYS A 49 9.87 1.82 16.90
N GLN A 50 10.02 1.44 15.65
CA GLN A 50 11.31 1.28 14.97
C GLN A 50 11.73 2.53 14.19
N THR A 51 11.15 3.69 14.50
CA THR A 51 11.55 4.96 13.87
C THR A 51 13.01 5.24 14.20
N PRO A 52 13.88 5.48 13.20
CA PRO A 52 15.28 5.84 13.43
C PRO A 52 15.41 7.10 14.28
N ALA A 53 16.39 7.10 15.20
CA ALA A 53 16.61 8.19 16.16
C ALA A 53 16.78 9.54 15.45
N GLU A 54 17.42 9.55 14.30
CA GLU A 54 17.66 10.75 13.48
C GLU A 54 16.38 11.46 13.03
N LEU A 55 15.26 10.73 12.92
CA LEU A 55 13.97 11.28 12.56
C LEU A 55 13.17 11.79 13.75
N LEU A 56 13.51 11.38 14.98
CA LEU A 56 12.79 11.78 16.18
C LEU A 56 13.06 13.23 16.58
N ASP A 57 14.17 13.80 16.12
CA ASP A 57 14.58 15.19 16.39
C ASP A 57 13.83 16.21 15.51
N TYR A 58 13.13 15.75 14.48
CA TYR A 58 12.38 16.65 13.61
C TYR A 58 10.97 16.93 14.12
N PRO A 59 10.47 18.16 13.89
CA PRO A 59 9.04 18.43 14.05
C PRO A 59 8.25 17.40 13.24
N SER A 60 7.31 16.70 13.90
CA SER A 60 6.55 15.63 13.25
C SER A 60 5.06 15.91 13.26
N TYR A 61 4.42 15.59 12.15
CA TYR A 61 2.98 15.69 11.94
C TYR A 61 2.43 14.36 11.48
N SER A 62 1.17 14.09 11.82
CA SER A 62 0.49 12.88 11.36
C SER A 62 -0.75 13.22 10.56
N VAL A 63 -0.99 12.47 9.48
CA VAL A 63 -2.19 12.56 8.68
C VAL A 63 -2.93 11.24 8.78
N PRO A 64 -4.17 11.21 9.29
CA PRO A 64 -4.95 9.99 9.41
C PRO A 64 -5.27 9.37 8.04
N LEU A 65 -5.34 8.03 8.02
CA LEU A 65 -5.91 7.31 6.90
C LEU A 65 -7.39 7.64 6.79
N ARG A 66 -7.83 8.05 5.61
CA ARG A 66 -9.23 8.36 5.32
C ARG A 66 -9.88 7.22 4.56
N SER A 67 -11.15 6.96 4.83
CA SER A 67 -11.93 5.94 4.14
C SER A 67 -12.42 6.38 2.75
N TYR A 68 -12.22 7.63 2.39
CA TYR A 68 -12.66 8.20 1.11
C TYR A 68 -11.48 8.61 0.23
N ASN A 69 -11.73 8.62 -1.07
CA ASN A 69 -10.71 8.96 -2.06
C ASN A 69 -10.52 10.49 -2.18
N LEU A 70 -9.26 10.96 -2.25
CA LEU A 70 -8.90 12.39 -2.39
C LEU A 70 -8.87 12.84 -3.86
N SER A 71 -9.77 12.33 -4.69
CA SER A 71 -9.79 12.59 -6.14
C SER A 71 -10.49 13.90 -6.55
N ASN A 72 -11.12 14.61 -5.62
CA ASN A 72 -11.82 15.85 -5.92
C ASN A 72 -11.60 16.93 -4.83
N ILE A 73 -11.87 18.18 -5.19
CA ILE A 73 -11.66 19.35 -4.30
C ILE A 73 -12.50 19.25 -3.02
N ALA A 74 -13.71 18.73 -3.10
CA ALA A 74 -14.59 18.59 -1.94
C ALA A 74 -13.97 17.63 -0.90
N ASN A 75 -13.46 16.49 -1.33
CA ASN A 75 -12.77 15.53 -0.45
C ASN A 75 -11.44 16.07 0.09
N ILE A 76 -10.71 16.88 -0.69
CA ILE A 76 -9.50 17.54 -0.20
C ILE A 76 -9.86 18.56 0.90
N ARG A 77 -10.91 19.38 0.71
CA ARG A 77 -11.39 20.29 1.75
C ARG A 77 -11.85 19.53 3.00
N ARG A 78 -12.61 18.45 2.81
CA ARG A 78 -13.06 17.58 3.90
C ARG A 78 -11.87 17.04 4.69
N MET A 79 -10.80 16.61 4.04
CA MET A 79 -9.59 16.14 4.72
C MET A 79 -8.97 17.21 5.65
N LEU A 80 -9.05 18.50 5.26
CA LEU A 80 -8.44 19.60 6.01
C LEU A 80 -9.29 20.10 7.18
N TYR A 81 -10.62 19.95 7.11
CA TYR A 81 -11.55 20.57 8.05
C TYR A 81 -12.50 19.60 8.76
N ASP A 82 -12.51 18.32 8.36
CA ASP A 82 -13.41 17.33 8.92
C ASP A 82 -12.60 16.29 9.70
N ASP A 83 -12.86 16.18 11.00
CA ASP A 83 -12.25 15.19 11.88
C ASP A 83 -12.89 13.81 11.75
N ASN A 84 -14.00 13.66 11.02
CA ASN A 84 -14.61 12.37 10.74
C ASN A 84 -13.72 11.54 9.80
N LEU A 85 -13.21 10.45 10.32
CA LEU A 85 -12.30 9.55 9.58
C LEU A 85 -13.05 8.59 8.67
N THR A 86 -14.30 8.33 8.97
CA THR A 86 -15.13 7.35 8.28
C THR A 86 -16.13 8.01 7.34
N ASP A 87 -16.34 7.40 6.19
CA ASP A 87 -17.44 7.71 5.31
C ASP A 87 -18.50 6.61 5.47
N ASN A 88 -19.74 6.99 5.64
CA ASN A 88 -20.87 6.05 5.64
C ASN A 88 -21.25 5.61 4.22
N ALA A 89 -20.32 5.71 3.28
CA ALA A 89 -20.53 5.20 1.95
C ALA A 89 -20.74 3.69 2.02
N ASP A 90 -21.86 3.27 1.49
CA ASP A 90 -22.21 1.84 1.36
C ASP A 90 -21.27 1.22 0.31
N TYR A 91 -20.14 0.71 0.77
CA TYR A 91 -19.20 0.01 -0.11
C TYR A 91 -19.83 -1.31 -0.51
N GLN A 92 -20.35 -1.37 -1.72
CA GLN A 92 -20.76 -2.65 -2.30
C GLN A 92 -19.53 -3.57 -2.35
N ARG A 93 -19.55 -4.61 -1.54
CA ARG A 93 -18.57 -5.70 -1.64
C ARG A 93 -18.72 -6.31 -3.02
N ILE A 94 -17.64 -6.39 -3.77
CA ILE A 94 -17.60 -7.19 -5.01
C ILE A 94 -17.55 -8.65 -4.55
N THR A 95 -18.74 -9.26 -4.38
CA THR A 95 -18.89 -10.63 -3.87
C THR A 95 -18.58 -11.69 -4.91
N ASP A 96 -18.65 -11.33 -6.20
CA ASP A 96 -18.53 -12.28 -7.33
C ASP A 96 -17.18 -12.15 -8.08
N ALA A 97 -16.19 -11.52 -7.46
CA ALA A 97 -14.86 -11.45 -8.05
C ALA A 97 -14.18 -12.82 -7.99
N LYS A 98 -13.77 -13.32 -9.17
CA LYS A 98 -12.95 -14.53 -9.29
C LYS A 98 -11.65 -14.40 -8.51
N GLY A 99 -11.30 -15.43 -7.76
CA GLY A 99 -10.03 -15.47 -7.02
C GLY A 99 -8.82 -15.69 -7.93
N ILE A 100 -7.63 -15.47 -7.39
CA ILE A 100 -6.38 -15.67 -8.14
C ILE A 100 -6.21 -17.12 -8.62
N ASP A 101 -6.71 -18.10 -7.88
CA ASP A 101 -6.63 -19.51 -8.26
C ASP A 101 -7.48 -19.81 -9.50
N GLU A 102 -8.66 -19.21 -9.59
CA GLU A 102 -9.52 -19.33 -10.76
C GLU A 102 -8.89 -18.65 -11.98
N LEU A 103 -8.33 -17.44 -11.80
CA LEU A 103 -7.58 -16.76 -12.85
C LEU A 103 -6.42 -17.61 -13.37
N VAL A 104 -5.64 -18.21 -12.49
CA VAL A 104 -4.50 -19.06 -12.86
C VAL A 104 -4.94 -20.30 -13.61
N ASN A 105 -6.02 -20.95 -13.17
CA ASN A 105 -6.61 -22.09 -13.89
C ASN A 105 -7.11 -21.68 -15.29
N ASP A 106 -7.80 -20.56 -15.40
CA ASP A 106 -8.26 -20.04 -16.71
C ASP A 106 -7.08 -19.75 -17.66
N LEU A 107 -5.99 -19.17 -17.15
CA LEU A 107 -4.77 -18.92 -17.93
C LEU A 107 -4.11 -20.23 -18.37
N TYR A 108 -4.02 -21.21 -17.50
CA TYR A 108 -3.43 -22.51 -17.78
C TYR A 108 -4.23 -23.26 -18.84
N GLN A 109 -5.56 -23.33 -18.70
CA GLN A 109 -6.47 -24.02 -19.61
C GLN A 109 -6.58 -23.31 -20.98
N SER A 110 -6.54 -21.99 -21.00
CA SER A 110 -6.65 -21.21 -22.26
C SER A 110 -5.37 -21.22 -23.09
N GLY A 111 -4.26 -21.78 -22.57
CA GLY A 111 -2.98 -21.85 -23.27
C GLY A 111 -2.36 -20.48 -23.58
N LYS A 112 -2.71 -19.45 -22.81
CA LYS A 112 -2.13 -18.11 -22.95
C LYS A 112 -0.62 -18.16 -22.67
N ARG A 113 0.17 -17.64 -23.60
CA ARG A 113 1.64 -17.69 -23.52
C ARG A 113 2.27 -16.44 -22.92
N VAL A 114 1.58 -15.32 -22.99
CA VAL A 114 2.08 -14.03 -22.49
C VAL A 114 1.01 -13.38 -21.63
N VAL A 115 1.40 -12.99 -20.43
CA VAL A 115 0.55 -12.30 -19.44
C VAL A 115 1.26 -11.04 -19.01
N PHE A 116 0.59 -9.90 -19.10
CA PHE A 116 1.09 -8.62 -18.59
C PHE A 116 0.32 -8.18 -17.37
N THR A 117 1.03 -7.78 -16.32
CA THR A 117 0.45 -7.08 -15.17
C THR A 117 0.76 -5.59 -15.30
N MET A 118 -0.28 -4.76 -15.36
CA MET A 118 -0.15 -3.32 -15.54
C MET A 118 -0.88 -2.56 -14.43
N GLY A 119 -0.41 -1.36 -14.12
CA GLY A 119 -1.02 -0.47 -13.11
C GLY A 119 -0.05 0.62 -12.67
N LYS A 120 -0.52 1.52 -11.82
CA LYS A 120 0.31 2.58 -11.21
C LYS A 120 1.38 2.00 -10.28
N GLY A 121 2.36 2.83 -9.88
CA GLY A 121 3.37 2.45 -8.87
C GLY A 121 2.71 2.01 -7.56
N GLY A 122 3.29 1.00 -6.90
CA GLY A 122 2.86 0.55 -5.58
C GLY A 122 1.57 -0.26 -5.49
N VAL A 123 0.87 -0.56 -6.61
CA VAL A 123 -0.40 -1.32 -6.59
C VAL A 123 -0.24 -2.85 -6.56
N GLY A 124 0.98 -3.36 -6.39
CA GLY A 124 1.22 -4.79 -6.26
C GLY A 124 1.40 -5.55 -7.60
N LYS A 125 1.72 -4.88 -8.70
CA LYS A 125 1.95 -5.52 -10.01
C LYS A 125 2.93 -6.69 -9.93
N THR A 126 4.11 -6.44 -9.40
CA THR A 126 5.18 -7.44 -9.26
C THR A 126 4.76 -8.60 -8.35
N THR A 127 4.08 -8.29 -7.25
CA THR A 127 3.54 -9.31 -6.33
C THR A 127 2.54 -10.21 -7.04
N LEU A 128 1.60 -9.63 -7.78
CA LEU A 128 0.60 -10.37 -8.55
C LEU A 128 1.24 -11.22 -9.65
N ALA A 129 2.19 -10.65 -10.41
CA ALA A 129 2.90 -11.37 -11.45
C ALA A 129 3.67 -12.57 -10.88
N THR A 130 4.34 -12.40 -9.74
CA THR A 130 5.07 -13.47 -9.05
C THR A 130 4.14 -14.58 -8.58
N GLU A 131 3.00 -14.21 -7.97
CA GLU A 131 2.01 -15.19 -7.50
C GLU A 131 1.42 -16.01 -8.64
N ILE A 132 1.06 -15.36 -9.76
CA ILE A 132 0.59 -16.03 -10.98
C ILE A 132 1.66 -17.00 -11.50
N ALA A 133 2.91 -16.54 -11.61
CA ALA A 133 4.03 -17.37 -12.10
C ALA A 133 4.25 -18.60 -11.22
N LEU A 134 4.28 -18.43 -9.90
CA LEU A 134 4.44 -19.53 -8.94
C LEU A 134 3.29 -20.55 -9.01
N LYS A 135 2.05 -20.07 -9.14
CA LYS A 135 0.89 -20.97 -9.23
C LYS A 135 0.87 -21.73 -10.57
N LEU A 136 1.21 -21.08 -11.68
CA LEU A 136 1.34 -21.73 -12.99
C LEU A 136 2.44 -22.79 -12.98
N THR A 137 3.58 -22.56 -12.35
CA THR A 137 4.64 -23.57 -12.24
C THR A 137 4.21 -24.77 -11.40
N LYS A 138 3.40 -24.59 -10.36
CA LYS A 138 2.80 -25.69 -9.58
C LYS A 138 1.85 -26.55 -10.42
N LEU A 139 1.22 -25.98 -11.45
CA LEU A 139 0.42 -26.72 -12.44
C LEU A 139 1.26 -27.37 -13.54
N GLY A 140 2.59 -27.27 -13.49
CA GLY A 140 3.50 -27.86 -14.46
C GLY A 140 3.87 -26.98 -15.66
N ALA A 141 3.42 -25.72 -15.70
CA ALA A 141 3.82 -24.79 -16.75
C ALA A 141 5.28 -24.37 -16.61
N LYS A 142 5.98 -24.19 -17.72
CA LYS A 142 7.29 -23.53 -17.77
C LYS A 142 7.06 -22.03 -17.88
N VAL A 143 7.42 -21.29 -16.86
CA VAL A 143 7.17 -19.84 -16.79
C VAL A 143 8.49 -19.07 -16.74
N HIS A 144 8.59 -18.01 -17.54
CA HIS A 144 9.63 -17.00 -17.45
C HIS A 144 8.99 -15.71 -16.91
N LEU A 145 9.47 -15.23 -15.77
CA LEU A 145 9.03 -13.98 -15.17
C LEU A 145 10.08 -12.90 -15.40
N THR A 146 9.66 -11.76 -15.91
CA THR A 146 10.53 -10.61 -16.14
C THR A 146 9.82 -9.31 -15.75
N THR A 147 10.60 -8.27 -15.51
CA THR A 147 10.11 -6.91 -15.28
C THR A 147 10.75 -5.95 -16.29
N THR A 148 10.05 -4.87 -16.58
CA THR A 148 10.54 -3.77 -17.42
C THR A 148 10.96 -2.55 -16.61
N ASP A 149 10.83 -2.60 -15.28
CA ASP A 149 11.22 -1.54 -14.34
C ASP A 149 12.69 -1.69 -13.95
#